data_10d4981c1f0da9148888a8f8b3cb2e49
#
_entry.id   10d4981c1f0da9148888a8f8b3cb2e49
#
_cell.length_a   1.000
_cell.length_b   1.000
_cell.length_c   1.000
_cell.angle_alpha   90.00
_cell.angle_beta   90.00
_cell.angle_gamma   90.00
#
_symmetry.space_group_name_H-M   'P 1'
#
loop_
_entity.id
_entity.type
_entity.pdbx_description
1 polymer ?
#
loop_
_entity_poly.entity_id
_entity_poly.type
_entity_poly.pdbx_seq_one_letter_code
_entity_poly.pdbx_strand_id
1 'polypeptide(L)'
;MVILAEFAHATRSWNTPPQRSGGGLGLVSSCPPEPRMQSFQHPRALRALGRPLACYIRTIHASSRACSQEPSSLVVHGVTYATDDYTNIPSSIMSRVFPSPQLPYREHHPLKILREEIERVFGQKYSAIRAPSPVVTTKLNFDDLGFPANHPGRKPSDTYYVNRETCLRTHTSAHEVSTFRHGYKRWLLTADVFRRDEIDSSHYPVFHQMEGASVWGLDEFVSNGIVERECAAMEEKLRASGMEIHDDVNIAEADGWQDTHLRKHPEAANLALRHLKASLNTLVFALFKKRWAEEAQSGEPLRVRWIPATFPFTAPSFEVEVWFRGKWLEILGTGIVKQRTLDEAGIPDNVGWAFGLGLERIAMVLFSIPDIRLFWSQDPRFLNQFMSHDPKNVTFKPYSKYPPCYKDVSFWMPPTFHENDMFETVRDRAGDLVEDVVCIDDFVHPKTKRHSRCYRINYRSMDHNLENDQVNILHADVLEALVQRCQVEIR
;
A
#
# COMPACT_ATOMS: atom_id res chain seq x y z
N MET A 1 1.86 2.49 -18.38
CA MET A 1 3.23 1.99 -18.07
C MET A 1 3.91 2.85 -17.00
N VAL A 2 3.33 3.95 -16.58
CA VAL A 2 3.91 4.90 -15.63
C VAL A 2 3.45 4.66 -14.19
N ILE A 3 2.21 4.20 -13.97
CA ILE A 3 1.60 4.12 -12.62
C ILE A 3 2.21 3.04 -11.70
N LEU A 4 2.83 1.98 -12.24
CA LEU A 4 3.46 0.93 -11.42
C LEU A 4 4.99 1.08 -11.32
N ALA A 5 5.63 1.83 -12.23
CA ALA A 5 7.09 1.99 -12.25
C ALA A 5 7.59 3.21 -11.43
N GLU A 6 6.77 4.24 -11.25
CA GLU A 6 7.17 5.44 -10.47
C GLU A 6 7.05 5.26 -8.97
N PHE A 7 6.22 4.31 -8.50
CA PHE A 7 6.20 3.94 -7.08
C PHE A 7 7.56 3.42 -6.57
N ALA A 8 8.36 2.80 -7.45
CA ALA A 8 9.69 2.28 -7.10
C ALA A 8 10.79 3.36 -7.04
N HIS A 9 10.63 4.50 -7.69
CA HIS A 9 11.67 5.53 -7.74
C HIS A 9 11.61 6.55 -6.59
N ALA A 10 10.47 6.76 -5.98
CA ALA A 10 10.32 7.72 -4.88
C ALA A 10 10.93 7.23 -3.55
N THR A 11 11.16 5.93 -3.40
CA THR A 11 11.66 5.32 -2.15
C THR A 11 13.18 5.27 -2.02
N ARG A 12 13.94 5.46 -3.12
CA ARG A 12 15.43 5.42 -3.08
C ARG A 12 16.10 6.55 -2.28
N SER A 13 15.37 7.54 -1.80
CA SER A 13 15.96 8.71 -1.10
C SER A 13 15.88 8.68 0.43
N TRP A 14 15.37 7.63 1.06
CA TRP A 14 15.18 7.60 2.52
C TRP A 14 16.42 7.22 3.34
N ASN A 15 17.48 6.65 2.72
CA ASN A 15 18.61 6.06 3.45
C ASN A 15 20.01 6.63 3.11
N THR A 16 20.15 7.93 2.83
CA THR A 16 21.47 8.53 2.76
C THR A 16 21.73 9.36 4.02
N PRO A 17 22.65 8.95 4.90
CA PRO A 17 23.06 9.80 6.01
C PRO A 17 23.85 11.01 5.47
N PRO A 18 23.79 12.19 6.12
CA PRO A 18 24.49 13.37 5.65
C PRO A 18 26.00 13.14 5.69
N GLN A 19 26.68 13.35 4.57
CA GLN A 19 28.13 13.42 4.49
C GLN A 19 28.62 14.61 5.32
N ARG A 20 29.35 14.33 6.39
CA ARG A 20 30.13 15.33 7.10
C ARG A 20 31.40 15.61 6.31
N SER A 21 31.53 16.86 5.89
CA SER A 21 32.77 17.45 5.39
C SER A 21 33.88 17.39 6.46
N GLY A 22 35.05 16.95 6.04
CA GLY A 22 36.20 16.75 6.88
C GLY A 22 36.84 18.04 7.39
N GLY A 23 37.45 17.95 8.58
CA GLY A 23 38.42 18.84 9.15
C GLY A 23 39.20 18.06 10.20
N GLY A 24 40.41 17.66 9.85
CA GLY A 24 41.28 16.87 10.73
C GLY A 24 41.85 17.67 11.88
N LEU A 25 42.18 16.97 12.92
CA LEU A 25 43.46 17.11 13.70
C LEU A 25 43.53 15.98 14.72
N GLY A 26 44.66 15.31 14.74
CA GLY A 26 44.90 14.14 15.53
C GLY A 26 45.13 14.42 17.02
N LEU A 27 45.04 13.36 17.82
CA LEU A 27 45.93 13.09 18.96
C LEU A 27 45.69 11.65 19.46
N VAL A 28 46.82 11.04 19.73
CA VAL A 28 47.07 9.69 20.22
C VAL A 28 46.69 9.56 21.70
N SER A 29 46.05 8.46 22.14
CA SER A 29 46.49 7.75 23.37
C SER A 29 45.68 6.49 23.66
N SER A 30 46.41 5.40 23.71
CA SER A 30 46.48 4.30 24.72
C SER A 30 45.20 3.54 25.11
N CYS A 31 45.21 2.28 24.73
CA CYS A 31 44.49 1.18 25.40
C CYS A 31 45.03 0.91 26.82
N PRO A 32 44.22 0.40 27.70
CA PRO A 32 44.64 -0.58 28.69
C PRO A 32 43.87 -1.92 28.62
N PRO A 33 44.37 -2.98 29.27
CA PRO A 33 44.26 -4.36 28.83
C PRO A 33 43.15 -5.17 29.51
N GLU A 34 42.87 -6.32 28.92
CA GLU A 34 41.97 -7.38 29.41
C GLU A 34 42.44 -7.96 30.79
N PRO A 35 41.51 -8.44 31.60
CA PRO A 35 41.82 -9.41 32.63
C PRO A 35 41.44 -10.84 32.30
N ARG A 36 42.34 -11.70 32.65
CA ARG A 36 42.42 -13.16 32.46
C ARG A 36 41.27 -13.94 33.11
N MET A 37 40.97 -15.08 32.46
CA MET A 37 40.24 -16.23 32.98
C MET A 37 40.76 -16.74 34.31
N GLN A 38 39.84 -17.14 35.18
CA GLN A 38 40.12 -18.15 36.21
C GLN A 38 39.05 -19.26 36.09
N SER A 39 39.62 -20.47 35.97
CA SER A 39 38.96 -21.77 35.98
C SER A 39 38.42 -22.12 37.36
N PHE A 40 37.19 -22.64 37.47
CA PHE A 40 36.81 -23.47 38.63
C PHE A 40 36.14 -24.77 38.15
N GLN A 41 36.64 -25.84 38.76
CA GLN A 41 36.34 -27.24 38.50
C GLN A 41 35.00 -27.70 39.17
N HIS A 42 34.43 -28.75 38.59
CA HIS A 42 33.30 -29.56 39.05
C HIS A 42 33.41 -30.09 40.51
N PRO A 43 32.29 -30.55 41.12
CA PRO A 43 31.93 -31.95 40.98
C PRO A 43 30.44 -32.36 40.93
N ARG A 44 30.19 -33.41 40.16
CA ARG A 44 29.31 -34.60 40.27
C ARG A 44 28.13 -34.65 41.26
N ALA A 45 26.94 -35.04 40.72
CA ALA A 45 26.21 -36.30 41.05
C ALA A 45 24.77 -36.25 40.41
N LEU A 46 24.47 -37.12 39.56
CA LEU A 46 23.83 -38.45 39.64
C LEU A 46 22.30 -38.48 39.45
N ARG A 47 21.93 -39.24 38.40
CA ARG A 47 20.72 -40.12 38.20
C ARG A 47 19.39 -39.40 37.89
N ALA A 48 18.64 -39.83 36.98
CA ALA A 48 18.44 -40.90 36.03
C ALA A 48 16.95 -40.81 35.60
N LEU A 49 16.65 -40.93 34.38
CA LEU A 49 15.62 -41.85 33.89
C LEU A 49 15.41 -41.57 32.38
N GLY A 50 15.77 -42.53 31.62
CA GLY A 50 15.71 -42.49 30.18
C GLY A 50 14.32 -42.80 29.60
N ARG A 51 14.09 -42.27 28.44
CA ARG A 51 13.32 -42.93 27.38
C ARG A 51 13.90 -42.46 26.03
N PRO A 52 14.15 -43.38 25.10
CA PRO A 52 14.67 -43.04 23.79
C PRO A 52 13.52 -42.55 22.89
N LEU A 53 13.68 -41.40 22.26
CA LEU A 53 12.85 -41.02 21.10
C LEU A 53 13.33 -41.82 19.90
N ALA A 54 12.50 -42.76 19.48
CA ALA A 54 12.66 -43.51 18.26
C ALA A 54 12.50 -42.56 17.05
N CYS A 55 13.56 -42.53 16.25
CA CYS A 55 13.60 -41.97 14.93
C CYS A 55 12.58 -42.66 14.02
N TYR A 56 11.48 -41.99 13.64
CA TYR A 56 10.60 -42.44 12.58
C TYR A 56 11.02 -41.82 11.25
N ILE A 57 11.95 -42.50 10.56
CA ILE A 57 12.17 -42.26 9.14
C ILE A 57 11.02 -42.97 8.41
N ARG A 58 10.03 -42.25 7.96
CA ARG A 58 9.06 -42.75 6.99
C ARG A 58 9.61 -42.50 5.58
N THR A 59 10.07 -43.58 4.97
CA THR A 59 10.33 -43.69 3.53
C THR A 59 9.00 -43.47 2.80
N ILE A 60 8.83 -42.34 2.13
CA ILE A 60 7.68 -42.11 1.26
C ILE A 60 8.04 -42.71 -0.10
N HIS A 61 7.47 -43.88 -0.40
CA HIS A 61 7.43 -44.40 -1.78
C HIS A 61 6.51 -43.48 -2.59
N ALA A 62 7.10 -42.79 -3.57
CA ALA A 62 6.35 -42.07 -4.60
C ALA A 62 5.63 -43.09 -5.49
N SER A 63 4.37 -43.35 -5.25
CA SER A 63 3.48 -43.96 -6.21
C SER A 63 2.83 -42.85 -7.03
N SER A 64 3.20 -42.74 -8.29
CA SER A 64 2.54 -41.91 -9.28
C SER A 64 1.13 -42.44 -9.55
N ARG A 65 0.16 -42.02 -8.74
CA ARG A 65 -1.24 -42.06 -9.12
C ARG A 65 -1.60 -40.70 -9.66
N ALA A 66 -1.99 -40.63 -10.92
CA ALA A 66 -2.74 -39.51 -11.47
C ALA A 66 -4.02 -39.37 -10.63
N CYS A 67 -3.98 -38.52 -9.63
CA CYS A 67 -5.16 -38.14 -8.86
C CYS A 67 -5.91 -37.17 -9.74
N SER A 68 -7.10 -37.52 -10.20
CA SER A 68 -8.08 -36.55 -10.62
C SER A 68 -8.36 -35.68 -9.40
N GLN A 69 -7.72 -34.48 -9.34
CA GLN A 69 -7.97 -33.53 -8.30
C GLN A 69 -9.42 -33.08 -8.45
N GLU A 70 -10.24 -33.36 -7.44
CA GLU A 70 -11.51 -32.65 -7.27
C GLU A 70 -11.19 -31.15 -7.32
N PRO A 71 -12.03 -30.32 -7.94
CA PRO A 71 -11.80 -28.90 -7.99
C PRO A 71 -11.65 -28.39 -6.55
N SER A 72 -10.43 -27.99 -6.20
CA SER A 72 -10.18 -27.39 -4.90
C SER A 72 -10.98 -26.09 -4.81
N SER A 73 -11.53 -25.81 -3.66
CA SER A 73 -12.34 -24.62 -3.45
C SER A 73 -11.70 -23.73 -2.37
N LEU A 74 -11.86 -22.42 -2.51
CA LEU A 74 -11.44 -21.40 -1.56
C LEU A 74 -12.68 -20.74 -0.95
N VAL A 75 -12.73 -20.64 0.38
CA VAL A 75 -13.82 -19.97 1.07
C VAL A 75 -13.37 -18.58 1.53
N VAL A 76 -14.05 -17.54 1.07
CA VAL A 76 -13.82 -16.16 1.46
C VAL A 76 -15.12 -15.54 1.96
N HIS A 77 -15.13 -15.06 3.20
CA HIS A 77 -16.33 -14.48 3.85
C HIS A 77 -17.58 -15.37 3.74
N GLY A 78 -17.42 -16.69 3.87
CA GLY A 78 -18.52 -17.66 3.79
C GLY A 78 -19.00 -17.98 2.38
N VAL A 79 -18.43 -17.38 1.35
CA VAL A 79 -18.70 -17.71 -0.07
C VAL A 79 -17.61 -18.67 -0.56
N THR A 80 -18.05 -19.76 -1.19
CA THR A 80 -17.14 -20.77 -1.76
C THR A 80 -16.90 -20.45 -3.24
N TYR A 81 -15.64 -20.35 -3.61
CA TYR A 81 -15.18 -20.09 -4.97
C TYR A 81 -14.42 -21.32 -5.49
N ALA A 82 -14.69 -21.68 -6.74
CA ALA A 82 -13.87 -22.69 -7.42
C ALA A 82 -12.47 -22.14 -7.67
N THR A 83 -11.47 -22.97 -7.50
CA THR A 83 -10.07 -22.64 -7.81
C THR A 83 -9.65 -23.20 -9.15
N ASP A 84 -8.62 -22.64 -9.77
CA ASP A 84 -8.02 -23.08 -11.01
C ASP A 84 -6.50 -22.88 -11.00
N ASP A 85 -5.86 -23.00 -12.17
CA ASP A 85 -4.42 -22.78 -12.34
C ASP A 85 -3.96 -21.32 -12.17
N TYR A 86 -4.91 -20.38 -12.04
CA TYR A 86 -4.64 -18.96 -11.75
C TYR A 86 -4.64 -18.65 -10.25
N THR A 87 -5.15 -19.56 -9.43
CA THR A 87 -5.24 -19.35 -7.97
C THR A 87 -3.85 -19.18 -7.36
N ASN A 88 -3.59 -18.00 -6.76
CA ASN A 88 -2.28 -17.63 -6.24
C ASN A 88 -2.30 -16.93 -4.88
N ILE A 89 -3.40 -17.03 -4.12
CA ILE A 89 -3.53 -16.40 -2.81
C ILE A 89 -2.86 -17.24 -1.75
N PRO A 90 -1.78 -16.78 -1.09
CA PRO A 90 -1.11 -17.53 -0.03
C PRO A 90 -1.89 -17.47 1.28
N SER A 91 -1.58 -18.37 2.21
CA SER A 91 -2.23 -18.45 3.52
C SER A 91 -2.02 -17.19 4.37
N SER A 92 -0.88 -16.55 4.24
CA SER A 92 -0.56 -15.28 4.90
C SER A 92 -1.55 -14.17 4.51
N ILE A 93 -1.91 -14.08 3.24
CA ILE A 93 -2.92 -13.12 2.75
C ILE A 93 -4.31 -13.55 3.20
N MET A 94 -4.65 -14.84 3.14
CA MET A 94 -5.94 -15.33 3.62
C MET A 94 -6.19 -14.96 5.08
N SER A 95 -5.17 -15.02 5.92
CA SER A 95 -5.28 -14.59 7.33
C SER A 95 -5.60 -13.10 7.50
N ARG A 96 -5.25 -12.26 6.51
CA ARG A 96 -5.52 -10.81 6.47
C ARG A 96 -6.89 -10.47 5.86
N VAL A 97 -7.42 -11.33 5.02
CA VAL A 97 -8.79 -11.20 4.45
C VAL A 97 -9.87 -11.35 5.53
N PHE A 98 -9.60 -12.11 6.58
CA PHE A 98 -10.58 -12.50 7.59
C PHE A 98 -10.70 -11.63 8.85
N PRO A 99 -9.84 -10.66 9.19
CA PRO A 99 -10.07 -9.88 10.39
C PRO A 99 -11.35 -9.05 10.26
N SER A 100 -12.28 -9.30 11.17
CA SER A 100 -13.47 -8.47 11.33
C SER A 100 -13.38 -7.75 12.68
N PRO A 101 -13.52 -6.44 12.73
CA PRO A 101 -13.75 -5.50 11.62
C PRO A 101 -12.47 -5.15 10.83
N GLN A 102 -12.63 -4.73 9.57
CA GLN A 102 -11.56 -4.11 8.80
C GLN A 102 -10.94 -2.93 9.59
N LEU A 103 -9.63 -2.71 9.45
CA LEU A 103 -8.91 -1.72 10.28
C LEU A 103 -9.50 -0.30 10.24
N PRO A 104 -10.02 0.24 9.10
CA PRO A 104 -10.66 1.55 9.07
C PRO A 104 -11.99 1.63 9.85
N TYR A 105 -12.47 0.51 10.39
CA TYR A 105 -13.70 0.44 11.19
C TYR A 105 -13.45 -0.05 12.63
N ARG A 106 -12.18 -0.37 12.96
CA ARG A 106 -11.79 -0.81 14.29
C ARG A 106 -11.68 0.39 15.25
N GLU A 107 -12.29 0.29 16.43
CA GLU A 107 -12.24 1.33 17.45
C GLU A 107 -10.80 1.69 17.83
N HIS A 108 -10.55 3.00 17.99
CA HIS A 108 -9.27 3.59 18.34
C HIS A 108 -8.14 3.31 17.34
N HIS A 109 -8.47 2.80 16.16
CA HIS A 109 -7.46 2.56 15.15
C HIS A 109 -7.17 3.85 14.34
N PRO A 110 -5.88 4.20 14.06
CA PRO A 110 -5.55 5.43 13.35
C PRO A 110 -6.20 5.54 11.96
N LEU A 111 -6.42 4.43 11.26
CA LEU A 111 -7.13 4.44 9.99
C LEU A 111 -8.62 4.77 10.14
N LYS A 112 -9.27 4.38 11.25
CA LYS A 112 -10.64 4.79 11.56
C LYS A 112 -10.70 6.30 11.81
N ILE A 113 -9.78 6.81 12.61
CA ILE A 113 -9.69 8.24 12.92
C ILE A 113 -9.53 9.06 11.65
N LEU A 114 -8.63 8.65 10.75
CA LEU A 114 -8.42 9.31 9.47
C LEU A 114 -9.66 9.21 8.56
N ARG A 115 -10.27 8.02 8.43
CA ARG A 115 -11.50 7.82 7.65
C ARG A 115 -12.61 8.77 8.11
N GLU A 116 -12.87 8.82 9.40
CA GLU A 116 -13.91 9.67 9.98
C GLU A 116 -13.62 11.16 9.77
N GLU A 117 -12.36 11.58 9.83
CA GLU A 117 -11.98 12.97 9.55
C GLU A 117 -12.20 13.32 8.07
N ILE A 118 -11.90 12.42 7.14
CA ILE A 118 -12.18 12.63 5.70
C ILE A 118 -13.70 12.71 5.48
N GLU A 119 -14.47 11.77 6.03
CA GLU A 119 -15.94 11.78 5.94
C GLU A 119 -16.53 13.07 6.53
N ARG A 120 -15.98 13.59 7.62
CA ARG A 120 -16.38 14.87 8.23
C ARG A 120 -16.12 16.06 7.32
N VAL A 121 -15.00 16.07 6.59
CA VAL A 121 -14.66 17.16 5.64
C VAL A 121 -15.66 17.23 4.50
N PHE A 122 -16.01 16.08 3.91
CA PHE A 122 -16.99 16.01 2.83
C PHE A 122 -18.44 16.22 3.32
N GLY A 123 -18.71 15.88 4.59
CA GLY A 123 -19.99 16.13 5.25
C GLY A 123 -21.13 15.24 4.76
N GLN A 124 -22.35 15.58 5.21
CA GLN A 124 -23.56 14.76 4.98
C GLN A 124 -24.02 14.67 3.51
N LYS A 125 -23.43 15.46 2.62
CA LYS A 125 -23.74 15.40 1.18
C LYS A 125 -23.19 14.13 0.52
N TYR A 126 -22.25 13.45 1.16
CA TYR A 126 -21.62 12.23 0.68
C TYR A 126 -22.08 11.02 1.49
N SER A 127 -22.50 9.98 0.78
CA SER A 127 -22.87 8.70 1.39
C SER A 127 -21.61 7.90 1.70
N ALA A 128 -21.39 7.56 2.97
CA ALA A 128 -20.30 6.66 3.34
C ALA A 128 -20.67 5.21 3.02
N ILE A 129 -19.87 4.55 2.21
CA ILE A 129 -20.12 3.18 1.72
C ILE A 129 -19.01 2.26 2.22
N ARG A 130 -19.40 1.08 2.64
CA ARG A 130 -18.50 0.00 3.02
C ARG A 130 -18.60 -1.15 2.04
N ALA A 131 -17.48 -1.64 1.54
CA ALA A 131 -17.40 -2.83 0.70
C ALA A 131 -16.83 -4.02 1.50
N PRO A 132 -17.68 -4.87 2.11
CA PRO A 132 -17.22 -5.90 3.03
C PRO A 132 -16.51 -7.07 2.34
N SER A 133 -16.96 -7.47 1.14
CA SER A 133 -16.30 -8.55 0.40
C SER A 133 -15.10 -8.04 -0.38
N PRO A 134 -13.91 -8.62 -0.21
CA PRO A 134 -12.73 -8.25 -0.98
C PRO A 134 -12.68 -8.90 -2.37
N VAL A 135 -13.48 -9.94 -2.61
CA VAL A 135 -13.50 -10.66 -3.89
C VAL A 135 -14.39 -9.92 -4.89
N VAL A 136 -13.82 -9.63 -6.04
CA VAL A 136 -14.48 -8.98 -7.17
C VAL A 136 -14.21 -9.77 -8.46
N THR A 137 -15.04 -9.57 -9.47
CA THR A 137 -14.76 -10.13 -10.80
C THR A 137 -13.63 -9.36 -11.47
N THR A 138 -12.85 -10.04 -12.31
CA THR A 138 -11.84 -9.38 -13.15
C THR A 138 -12.46 -8.32 -14.06
N LYS A 139 -13.72 -8.51 -14.43
CA LYS A 139 -14.50 -7.51 -15.17
C LYS A 139 -14.61 -6.21 -14.39
N LEU A 140 -15.07 -6.24 -13.14
CA LEU A 140 -15.21 -5.05 -12.29
C LEU A 140 -13.87 -4.43 -11.96
N ASN A 141 -12.84 -5.26 -11.71
CA ASN A 141 -11.54 -4.78 -11.29
C ASN A 141 -10.73 -4.17 -12.43
N PHE A 142 -10.99 -4.56 -13.68
CA PHE A 142 -10.18 -4.16 -14.82
C PHE A 142 -11.00 -3.74 -16.05
N ASP A 143 -11.92 -4.58 -16.54
CA ASP A 143 -12.52 -4.37 -17.87
C ASP A 143 -13.44 -3.16 -17.89
N ASP A 144 -14.33 -3.03 -16.91
CA ASP A 144 -15.27 -1.91 -16.79
C ASP A 144 -14.56 -0.57 -16.59
N LEU A 145 -13.34 -0.62 -16.04
CA LEU A 145 -12.50 0.54 -15.82
C LEU A 145 -11.57 0.86 -17.01
N GLY A 146 -11.61 0.04 -18.07
CA GLY A 146 -10.83 0.29 -19.27
C GLY A 146 -9.35 -0.09 -19.19
N PHE A 147 -8.97 -0.96 -18.26
CA PHE A 147 -7.61 -1.49 -18.25
C PHE A 147 -7.35 -2.33 -19.51
N PRO A 148 -6.28 -2.08 -20.27
CA PRO A 148 -5.89 -2.91 -21.38
C PRO A 148 -5.66 -4.38 -20.98
N ALA A 149 -5.93 -5.32 -21.88
CA ALA A 149 -5.78 -6.74 -21.60
C ALA A 149 -4.33 -7.13 -21.23
N ASN A 150 -3.35 -6.40 -21.74
CA ASN A 150 -1.92 -6.60 -21.48
C ASN A 150 -1.37 -5.71 -20.34
N HIS A 151 -2.23 -5.04 -19.58
CA HIS A 151 -1.80 -4.17 -18.47
C HIS A 151 -1.03 -4.98 -17.42
N PRO A 152 0.14 -4.51 -16.94
CA PRO A 152 0.95 -5.22 -15.93
C PRO A 152 0.15 -5.63 -14.70
N GLY A 153 -0.69 -4.76 -14.16
CA GLY A 153 -1.52 -5.03 -12.99
C GLY A 153 -2.51 -6.20 -13.13
N ARG A 154 -2.72 -6.73 -14.37
CA ARG A 154 -3.51 -7.95 -14.59
C ARG A 154 -2.70 -9.24 -14.45
N LYS A 155 -1.38 -9.13 -14.29
CA LYS A 155 -0.53 -10.32 -14.17
C LYS A 155 -0.70 -10.98 -12.80
N PRO A 156 -0.59 -12.31 -12.71
CA PRO A 156 -0.54 -13.00 -11.43
C PRO A 156 0.62 -12.58 -10.53
N SER A 157 1.67 -11.96 -11.09
CA SER A 157 2.77 -11.36 -10.33
C SER A 157 2.36 -10.11 -9.52
N ASP A 158 1.26 -9.46 -9.88
CA ASP A 158 0.82 -8.19 -9.29
C ASP A 158 -0.51 -8.30 -8.56
N THR A 159 -1.36 -9.27 -8.97
CA THR A 159 -2.73 -9.45 -8.48
C THR A 159 -2.92 -10.81 -7.83
N TYR A 160 -3.65 -10.86 -6.72
CA TYR A 160 -4.10 -12.08 -6.07
C TYR A 160 -5.39 -12.59 -6.70
N TYR A 161 -5.28 -13.68 -7.45
CA TYR A 161 -6.40 -14.33 -8.12
C TYR A 161 -6.99 -15.45 -7.27
N VAL A 162 -8.30 -15.46 -7.14
CA VAL A 162 -9.09 -16.60 -6.64
C VAL A 162 -9.20 -17.66 -7.74
N ASN A 163 -9.48 -17.20 -8.97
CA ASN A 163 -9.46 -17.95 -10.23
C ASN A 163 -9.36 -16.95 -11.39
N ARG A 164 -9.40 -17.42 -12.64
CA ARG A 164 -9.29 -16.55 -13.84
C ARG A 164 -10.34 -15.44 -13.92
N GLU A 165 -11.51 -15.63 -13.32
CA GLU A 165 -12.64 -14.71 -13.41
C GLU A 165 -12.77 -13.79 -12.17
N THR A 166 -12.12 -14.16 -11.06
CA THR A 166 -12.25 -13.44 -9.80
C THR A 166 -10.89 -13.24 -9.12
N CYS A 167 -10.73 -12.08 -8.51
CA CYS A 167 -9.51 -11.70 -7.77
C CYS A 167 -9.85 -10.96 -6.46
N LEU A 168 -8.86 -10.80 -5.61
CA LEU A 168 -8.95 -9.79 -4.55
C LEU A 168 -8.80 -8.41 -5.20
N ARG A 169 -9.67 -7.45 -4.84
CA ARG A 169 -9.66 -6.11 -5.45
C ARG A 169 -8.29 -5.45 -5.26
N THR A 170 -7.78 -4.87 -6.33
CA THR A 170 -6.48 -4.17 -6.33
C THR A 170 -6.62 -2.66 -6.09
N HIS A 171 -7.83 -2.15 -6.13
CA HIS A 171 -8.21 -0.76 -5.86
C HIS A 171 -9.73 -0.67 -5.59
N THR A 172 -10.13 0.42 -4.98
CA THR A 172 -11.55 0.66 -4.64
C THR A 172 -12.42 0.99 -5.85
N SER A 173 -11.84 1.48 -6.96
CA SER A 173 -12.54 1.79 -8.21
C SER A 173 -13.23 0.57 -8.85
N ALA A 174 -12.88 -0.66 -8.42
CA ALA A 174 -13.65 -1.87 -8.77
C ALA A 174 -15.15 -1.78 -8.38
N HIS A 175 -15.49 -0.86 -7.48
CA HIS A 175 -16.86 -0.64 -7.03
C HIS A 175 -17.53 0.59 -7.65
N GLU A 176 -16.81 1.40 -8.43
CA GLU A 176 -17.28 2.69 -8.95
C GLU A 176 -18.53 2.54 -9.80
N VAL A 177 -18.48 1.70 -10.85
CA VAL A 177 -19.62 1.44 -11.74
C VAL A 177 -20.83 0.94 -10.97
N SER A 178 -20.62 -0.01 -10.04
CA SER A 178 -21.73 -0.56 -9.25
C SER A 178 -22.35 0.46 -8.30
N THR A 179 -21.53 1.33 -7.71
CA THR A 179 -21.99 2.39 -6.82
C THR A 179 -22.83 3.41 -7.55
N PHE A 180 -22.41 3.87 -8.71
CA PHE A 180 -23.22 4.76 -9.55
C PHE A 180 -24.52 4.09 -10.03
N ARG A 181 -24.47 2.82 -10.41
CA ARG A 181 -25.66 2.04 -10.83
C ARG A 181 -26.70 1.92 -9.73
N HIS A 182 -26.28 1.90 -8.46
CA HIS A 182 -27.18 1.93 -7.30
C HIS A 182 -27.73 3.33 -6.99
N GLY A 183 -27.42 4.34 -7.80
CA GLY A 183 -27.96 5.69 -7.69
C GLY A 183 -27.20 6.62 -6.74
N TYR A 184 -26.05 6.22 -6.21
CA TYR A 184 -25.22 7.10 -5.41
C TYR A 184 -24.50 8.11 -6.31
N LYS A 185 -24.86 9.38 -6.19
CA LYS A 185 -24.25 10.47 -6.97
C LYS A 185 -23.02 11.09 -6.30
N ARG A 186 -23.02 11.14 -4.95
CA ARG A 186 -21.88 11.62 -4.13
C ARG A 186 -21.63 10.61 -3.04
N TRP A 187 -20.44 10.05 -3.01
CA TRP A 187 -20.11 8.98 -2.10
C TRP A 187 -18.63 8.92 -1.73
N LEU A 188 -18.35 8.27 -0.59
CA LEU A 188 -17.04 7.88 -0.13
C LEU A 188 -17.07 6.38 0.16
N LEU A 189 -16.21 5.62 -0.47
CA LEU A 189 -16.13 4.17 -0.30
C LEU A 189 -14.77 3.81 0.31
N THR A 190 -14.80 3.12 1.47
CA THR A 190 -13.58 2.66 2.14
C THR A 190 -13.51 1.15 2.12
N ALA A 191 -12.40 0.61 1.68
CA ALA A 191 -12.16 -0.83 1.64
C ALA A 191 -10.67 -1.19 1.72
N ASP A 192 -10.41 -2.44 2.12
CA ASP A 192 -9.12 -3.10 1.95
C ASP A 192 -8.84 -3.36 0.48
N VAL A 193 -7.59 -3.25 0.07
CA VAL A 193 -7.10 -3.57 -1.27
C VAL A 193 -5.85 -4.45 -1.17
N PHE A 194 -5.63 -5.24 -2.22
CA PHE A 194 -4.66 -6.34 -2.19
C PHE A 194 -3.75 -6.25 -3.42
N ARG A 195 -2.45 -6.10 -3.20
CA ARG A 195 -1.44 -6.05 -4.26
C ARG A 195 -0.24 -6.88 -3.86
N ARG A 196 0.34 -7.58 -4.82
CA ARG A 196 1.66 -8.18 -4.64
C ARG A 196 2.69 -7.08 -4.87
N ASP A 197 3.47 -6.79 -3.85
CA ASP A 197 4.32 -5.62 -3.80
C ASP A 197 5.66 -5.94 -3.12
N GLU A 198 6.62 -5.04 -3.23
CA GLU A 198 7.89 -5.11 -2.53
C GLU A 198 7.71 -5.10 -1.00
N ILE A 199 8.80 -5.37 -0.29
CA ILE A 199 8.81 -5.42 1.17
C ILE A 199 9.70 -4.29 1.68
N ASP A 200 9.06 -3.26 2.23
CA ASP A 200 9.72 -2.17 2.95
C ASP A 200 8.82 -1.59 4.04
N SER A 201 9.26 -0.51 4.67
CA SER A 201 8.51 0.15 5.75
C SER A 201 7.23 0.86 5.29
N SER A 202 7.00 1.01 3.99
CA SER A 202 5.88 1.77 3.39
C SER A 202 4.96 0.92 2.51
N HIS A 203 5.36 -0.29 2.14
CA HIS A 203 4.59 -1.21 1.31
C HIS A 203 4.15 -2.44 2.10
N TYR A 204 2.89 -2.79 1.93
CA TYR A 204 2.27 -3.96 2.55
C TYR A 204 1.22 -4.54 1.61
N PRO A 205 1.12 -5.87 1.48
CA PRO A 205 0.27 -6.49 0.46
C PRO A 205 -1.22 -6.26 0.67
N VAL A 206 -1.61 -5.86 1.86
CA VAL A 206 -2.99 -5.51 2.23
C VAL A 206 -2.99 -4.14 2.87
N PHE A 207 -3.57 -3.16 2.20
CA PHE A 207 -3.71 -1.81 2.70
C PHE A 207 -5.14 -1.30 2.42
N HIS A 208 -5.45 -0.07 2.82
CA HIS A 208 -6.80 0.45 2.73
C HIS A 208 -6.83 1.70 1.87
N GLN A 209 -7.82 1.75 0.99
CA GLN A 209 -8.09 2.92 0.19
C GLN A 209 -9.45 3.53 0.55
N MET A 210 -9.52 4.83 0.47
CA MET A 210 -10.78 5.54 0.35
C MET A 210 -10.87 6.14 -1.04
N GLU A 211 -11.98 5.86 -1.70
CA GLU A 211 -12.36 6.48 -2.95
C GLU A 211 -13.56 7.39 -2.72
N GLY A 212 -13.60 8.49 -3.41
CA GLY A 212 -14.73 9.39 -3.39
C GLY A 212 -15.07 9.88 -4.78
N ALA A 213 -16.35 10.07 -5.04
CA ALA A 213 -16.80 10.60 -6.31
C ALA A 213 -17.98 11.57 -6.14
N SER A 214 -18.11 12.43 -7.13
CA SER A 214 -19.28 13.30 -7.30
C SER A 214 -19.65 13.37 -8.76
N VAL A 215 -20.90 13.05 -9.07
CA VAL A 215 -21.48 13.15 -10.42
C VAL A 215 -22.76 13.92 -10.40
N TRP A 216 -23.05 14.62 -11.49
CA TRP A 216 -24.25 15.42 -11.69
C TRP A 216 -24.81 15.19 -13.07
N GLY A 217 -26.14 15.27 -13.22
CA GLY A 217 -26.76 15.35 -14.55
C GLY A 217 -26.36 16.66 -15.22
N LEU A 218 -26.12 16.63 -16.52
CA LEU A 218 -25.72 17.80 -17.29
C LEU A 218 -26.72 18.97 -17.14
N ASP A 219 -28.01 18.67 -17.09
CA ASP A 219 -29.07 19.67 -16.91
C ASP A 219 -29.04 20.33 -15.51
N GLU A 220 -28.77 19.53 -14.49
CA GLU A 220 -28.62 20.05 -13.10
C GLU A 220 -27.39 20.94 -12.96
N PHE A 221 -26.33 20.61 -13.70
CA PHE A 221 -25.04 21.25 -13.59
C PHE A 221 -25.06 22.70 -14.12
N VAL A 222 -25.75 22.90 -15.23
CA VAL A 222 -25.80 24.20 -15.91
C VAL A 222 -26.90 25.11 -15.34
N SER A 223 -28.01 24.55 -14.81
CA SER A 223 -29.21 25.34 -14.51
C SER A 223 -29.30 25.89 -13.07
N ASN A 224 -28.67 25.26 -12.08
CA ASN A 224 -28.96 25.54 -10.66
C ASN A 224 -27.95 26.44 -9.94
N GLY A 225 -26.77 26.67 -10.50
CA GLY A 225 -25.67 27.45 -9.87
C GLY A 225 -25.24 26.94 -8.48
N ILE A 226 -25.62 25.71 -8.11
CA ILE A 226 -25.30 25.12 -6.80
C ILE A 226 -23.83 24.76 -6.75
N VAL A 227 -23.30 24.17 -7.81
CA VAL A 227 -21.92 23.73 -7.89
C VAL A 227 -20.97 24.93 -7.89
N GLU A 228 -21.32 25.99 -8.61
CA GLU A 228 -20.57 27.27 -8.61
C GLU A 228 -20.50 27.88 -7.21
N ARG A 229 -21.63 27.87 -6.48
CA ARG A 229 -21.66 28.35 -5.09
C ARG A 229 -20.82 27.50 -4.15
N GLU A 230 -20.82 26.18 -4.33
CA GLU A 230 -19.96 25.26 -3.58
C GLU A 230 -18.48 25.55 -3.87
N CYS A 231 -18.11 25.71 -5.15
CA CYS A 231 -16.75 26.11 -5.54
C CYS A 231 -16.33 27.42 -4.90
N ALA A 232 -17.14 28.47 -5.06
CA ALA A 232 -16.82 29.80 -4.54
C ALA A 232 -16.61 29.81 -3.02
N ALA A 233 -17.45 29.07 -2.28
CA ALA A 233 -17.33 28.95 -0.83
C ALA A 233 -16.07 28.20 -0.38
N MET A 234 -15.65 27.16 -1.12
CA MET A 234 -14.41 26.44 -0.85
C MET A 234 -13.18 27.29 -1.20
N GLU A 235 -13.19 27.93 -2.36
CA GLU A 235 -12.09 28.80 -2.83
C GLU A 235 -11.87 30.01 -1.92
N GLU A 236 -12.93 30.60 -1.37
CA GLU A 236 -12.81 31.69 -0.38
C GLU A 236 -12.10 31.21 0.88
N LYS A 237 -12.48 30.03 1.41
CA LYS A 237 -11.81 29.43 2.57
C LYS A 237 -10.34 29.09 2.28
N LEU A 238 -10.04 28.59 1.08
CA LEU A 238 -8.68 28.28 0.66
C LEU A 238 -7.82 29.54 0.54
N ARG A 239 -8.34 30.61 -0.05
CA ARG A 239 -7.65 31.94 -0.09
C ARG A 239 -7.35 32.45 1.32
N ALA A 240 -8.30 32.33 2.22
CA ALA A 240 -8.11 32.75 3.62
C ALA A 240 -7.13 31.84 4.40
N SER A 241 -6.86 30.66 3.92
CA SER A 241 -5.97 29.70 4.58
C SER A 241 -4.48 30.02 4.45
N GLY A 242 -4.09 30.79 3.44
CA GLY A 242 -2.69 31.04 3.09
C GLY A 242 -1.96 29.81 2.48
N MET A 243 -2.68 28.76 2.11
CA MET A 243 -2.09 27.59 1.44
C MET A 243 -1.62 27.99 0.04
N GLU A 244 -0.42 27.54 -0.32
CA GLU A 244 0.18 27.77 -1.63
C GLU A 244 -0.12 26.56 -2.54
N ILE A 245 -0.83 26.84 -3.64
CA ILE A 245 -1.26 25.80 -4.60
C ILE A 245 -0.51 26.02 -5.91
N HIS A 246 0.35 25.04 -6.27
CA HIS A 246 1.03 24.99 -7.55
C HIS A 246 0.21 24.12 -8.51
N ASP A 247 -0.40 24.76 -9.49
CA ASP A 247 -1.27 24.12 -10.48
C ASP A 247 -0.99 24.71 -11.86
N ASP A 248 0.12 24.27 -12.44
CA ASP A 248 0.58 24.71 -13.77
C ASP A 248 0.06 23.78 -14.88
N VAL A 249 -0.89 22.89 -14.55
CA VAL A 249 -1.39 21.90 -15.51
C VAL A 249 -2.24 22.56 -16.57
N ASN A 250 -1.71 22.64 -17.79
CA ASN A 250 -2.48 23.04 -18.96
C ASN A 250 -3.32 21.88 -19.47
N ILE A 251 -4.60 21.92 -19.22
CA ILE A 251 -5.55 20.85 -19.59
C ILE A 251 -5.67 20.72 -21.10
N ALA A 252 -5.43 21.76 -21.87
CA ALA A 252 -5.45 21.70 -23.33
C ALA A 252 -4.29 20.86 -23.92
N GLU A 253 -3.20 20.70 -23.16
CA GLU A 253 -2.02 19.89 -23.50
C GLU A 253 -2.04 18.50 -22.83
N ALA A 254 -2.86 18.32 -21.78
CA ALA A 254 -3.02 17.01 -21.16
C ALA A 254 -3.68 16.05 -22.16
N ASP A 255 -2.94 15.08 -22.63
CA ASP A 255 -3.46 13.94 -23.39
C ASP A 255 -4.65 13.35 -22.64
N GLY A 256 -5.85 13.48 -23.17
CA GLY A 256 -6.96 12.79 -22.58
C GLY A 256 -8.24 13.57 -22.27
N TRP A 257 -8.42 14.77 -22.80
CA TRP A 257 -9.78 15.27 -22.87
C TRP A 257 -10.63 14.26 -23.66
N GLN A 258 -11.62 13.73 -22.98
CA GLN A 258 -12.52 12.75 -23.58
C GLN A 258 -13.18 13.35 -24.80
N ASP A 259 -13.21 12.59 -25.91
CA ASP A 259 -13.81 13.00 -27.17
C ASP A 259 -15.35 13.17 -27.14
N THR A 260 -15.96 12.97 -25.97
CA THR A 260 -17.37 12.83 -25.77
C THR A 260 -18.07 14.08 -25.21
N HIS A 261 -18.83 13.96 -24.12
CA HIS A 261 -19.63 15.03 -23.52
C HIS A 261 -18.84 16.29 -23.20
N LEU A 262 -17.57 16.14 -22.82
CA LEU A 262 -16.75 17.28 -22.42
C LEU A 262 -16.47 18.23 -23.57
N ARG A 263 -16.38 17.73 -24.82
CA ARG A 263 -16.30 18.59 -26.00
C ARG A 263 -17.64 19.23 -26.34
N LYS A 264 -18.76 18.55 -26.06
CA LYS A 264 -20.11 19.08 -26.25
C LYS A 264 -20.52 20.05 -25.14
N HIS A 265 -20.01 19.84 -23.93
CA HIS A 265 -20.36 20.60 -22.72
C HIS A 265 -19.09 21.05 -21.96
N PRO A 266 -18.21 21.87 -22.59
CA PRO A 266 -16.93 22.27 -21.97
C PRO A 266 -17.14 23.05 -20.67
N GLU A 267 -18.24 23.74 -20.51
CA GLU A 267 -18.59 24.49 -19.29
C GLU A 267 -18.81 23.54 -18.10
N ALA A 268 -19.56 22.45 -18.32
CA ALA A 268 -19.80 21.44 -17.29
C ALA A 268 -18.50 20.74 -16.90
N ALA A 269 -17.65 20.43 -17.87
CA ALA A 269 -16.34 19.81 -17.63
C ALA A 269 -15.42 20.70 -16.79
N ASN A 270 -15.31 21.97 -17.16
CA ASN A 270 -14.48 22.94 -16.44
C ASN A 270 -15.00 23.18 -15.02
N LEU A 271 -16.33 23.19 -14.85
CA LEU A 271 -16.92 23.34 -13.52
C LEU A 271 -16.71 22.10 -12.65
N ALA A 272 -16.82 20.88 -13.24
CA ALA A 272 -16.52 19.65 -12.54
C ALA A 272 -15.06 19.62 -12.07
N LEU A 273 -14.12 20.02 -12.94
CA LEU A 273 -12.70 20.09 -12.60
C LEU A 273 -12.43 21.15 -11.53
N ARG A 274 -13.06 22.31 -11.61
CA ARG A 274 -12.97 23.37 -10.60
C ARG A 274 -13.48 22.88 -9.25
N HIS A 275 -14.60 22.16 -9.22
CA HIS A 275 -15.16 21.59 -8.00
C HIS A 275 -14.26 20.48 -7.44
N LEU A 276 -13.70 19.63 -8.29
CA LEU A 276 -12.70 18.63 -7.91
C LEU A 276 -11.52 19.29 -7.18
N LYS A 277 -10.87 20.27 -7.83
CA LYS A 277 -9.69 20.96 -7.29
C LYS A 277 -10.01 21.67 -5.97
N ALA A 278 -11.13 22.38 -5.89
CA ALA A 278 -11.57 23.05 -4.67
C ALA A 278 -11.83 22.04 -3.53
N SER A 279 -12.50 20.93 -3.82
CA SER A 279 -12.81 19.88 -2.83
C SER A 279 -11.55 19.21 -2.28
N LEU A 280 -10.63 18.82 -3.15
CA LEU A 280 -9.43 18.11 -2.72
C LEU A 280 -8.40 19.03 -2.04
N ASN A 281 -8.24 20.26 -2.50
CA ASN A 281 -7.43 21.25 -1.79
C ASN A 281 -8.00 21.54 -0.39
N THR A 282 -9.34 21.57 -0.24
CA THR A 282 -10.00 21.70 1.07
C THR A 282 -9.72 20.51 1.96
N LEU A 283 -9.78 19.30 1.40
CA LEU A 283 -9.43 18.06 2.11
C LEU A 283 -7.98 18.09 2.60
N VAL A 284 -7.04 18.35 1.69
CA VAL A 284 -5.60 18.40 2.02
C VAL A 284 -5.33 19.45 3.10
N PHE A 285 -5.89 20.65 2.98
CA PHE A 285 -5.75 21.66 4.01
C PHE A 285 -6.31 21.19 5.36
N ALA A 286 -7.49 20.60 5.38
CA ALA A 286 -8.10 20.11 6.62
C ALA A 286 -7.25 19.05 7.32
N LEU A 287 -6.65 18.13 6.56
CA LEU A 287 -5.84 17.06 7.10
C LEU A 287 -4.45 17.54 7.57
N PHE A 288 -3.79 18.37 6.78
CA PHE A 288 -2.37 18.68 6.97
C PHE A 288 -2.10 19.98 7.73
N LYS A 289 -3.03 20.94 7.79
CA LYS A 289 -2.81 22.28 8.36
C LYS A 289 -2.20 22.27 9.76
N LYS A 290 -2.66 21.38 10.64
CA LYS A 290 -2.17 21.33 12.02
C LYS A 290 -0.79 20.71 12.08
N ARG A 291 -0.59 19.59 11.40
CA ARG A 291 0.70 18.92 11.35
C ARG A 291 1.78 19.81 10.72
N TRP A 292 1.40 20.53 9.67
CA TRP A 292 2.26 21.52 9.05
C TRP A 292 2.64 22.62 10.02
N ALA A 293 1.68 23.18 10.75
CA ALA A 293 1.93 24.25 11.72
C ALA A 293 2.86 23.81 12.87
N GLU A 294 2.89 22.53 13.21
CA GLU A 294 3.78 21.96 14.24
C GLU A 294 5.20 21.74 13.72
N GLU A 295 5.40 21.46 12.43
CA GLU A 295 6.67 21.05 11.84
C GLU A 295 7.31 22.13 10.95
N ALA A 296 6.53 23.08 10.42
CA ALA A 296 7.04 24.15 9.57
C ALA A 296 7.86 25.18 10.37
N GLN A 297 8.85 25.74 9.70
CA GLN A 297 9.48 26.95 10.22
C GLN A 297 8.45 28.10 10.21
N SER A 298 8.56 28.99 11.19
CA SER A 298 7.58 30.06 11.38
C SER A 298 7.34 30.86 10.08
N GLY A 299 6.10 30.82 9.59
CA GLY A 299 5.66 31.60 8.42
C GLY A 299 5.68 30.90 7.07
N GLU A 300 6.15 29.64 6.98
CA GLU A 300 6.05 28.90 5.71
C GLU A 300 4.60 28.44 5.44
N PRO A 301 4.07 28.63 4.21
CA PRO A 301 2.76 28.13 3.84
C PRO A 301 2.75 26.61 3.63
N LEU A 302 1.61 25.98 3.87
CA LEU A 302 1.37 24.61 3.39
C LEU A 302 1.36 24.63 1.87
N ARG A 303 2.25 23.84 1.23
CA ARG A 303 2.41 23.80 -0.23
C ARG A 303 1.82 22.51 -0.79
N VAL A 304 1.02 22.67 -1.83
CA VAL A 304 0.36 21.60 -2.57
C VAL A 304 0.67 21.76 -4.05
N ARG A 305 0.93 20.68 -4.78
CA ARG A 305 1.04 20.74 -6.24
C ARG A 305 0.17 19.70 -6.91
N TRP A 306 -0.30 20.04 -8.09
CA TRP A 306 -1.04 19.19 -9.00
C TRP A 306 -0.13 18.80 -10.15
N ILE A 307 -0.01 17.51 -10.42
CA ILE A 307 0.78 16.99 -11.54
C ILE A 307 -0.10 16.15 -12.47
N PRO A 308 0.16 16.18 -13.79
CA PRO A 308 -0.55 15.34 -14.74
C PRO A 308 -0.27 13.87 -14.46
N ALA A 309 -1.31 13.04 -14.54
CA ALA A 309 -1.23 11.60 -14.41
C ALA A 309 -2.06 10.90 -15.48
N THR A 310 -1.93 9.58 -15.60
CA THR A 310 -2.73 8.78 -16.53
C THR A 310 -3.34 7.59 -15.81
N PHE A 311 -4.67 7.60 -15.64
CA PHE A 311 -5.43 6.49 -15.11
C PHE A 311 -6.38 5.93 -16.17
N PRO A 312 -6.61 4.60 -16.21
CA PRO A 312 -7.48 4.00 -17.22
C PRO A 312 -8.93 4.49 -17.15
N PHE A 313 -9.40 4.92 -15.97
CA PHE A 313 -10.80 5.23 -15.66
C PHE A 313 -11.10 6.73 -15.52
N THR A 314 -10.11 7.62 -15.57
CA THR A 314 -10.28 9.08 -15.57
C THR A 314 -9.59 9.74 -16.75
N ALA A 315 -10.06 10.92 -17.18
CA ALA A 315 -9.43 11.80 -18.14
C ALA A 315 -10.09 13.20 -18.13
N PRO A 316 -9.36 14.29 -17.87
CA PRO A 316 -7.96 14.30 -17.44
C PRO A 316 -7.74 13.68 -16.06
N SER A 317 -6.52 13.25 -15.81
CA SER A 317 -6.12 12.65 -14.54
C SER A 317 -4.97 13.41 -13.91
N PHE A 318 -4.92 13.42 -12.58
CA PHE A 318 -3.92 14.14 -11.81
C PHE A 318 -3.50 13.35 -10.57
N GLU A 319 -2.30 13.64 -10.10
CA GLU A 319 -1.87 13.35 -8.75
C GLU A 319 -1.75 14.64 -7.96
N VAL A 320 -2.05 14.55 -6.66
CA VAL A 320 -1.93 15.66 -5.72
C VAL A 320 -0.85 15.33 -4.72
N GLU A 321 0.13 16.21 -4.62
CA GLU A 321 1.25 16.07 -3.70
C GLU A 321 1.29 17.22 -2.69
N VAL A 322 1.79 16.90 -1.51
CA VAL A 322 2.02 17.87 -0.43
C VAL A 322 3.51 17.95 -0.14
N TRP A 323 4.04 19.15 -0.01
CA TRP A 323 5.41 19.35 0.46
C TRP A 323 5.50 19.08 1.95
N PHE A 324 6.26 18.06 2.33
CA PHE A 324 6.39 17.65 3.72
C PHE A 324 7.81 17.13 4.00
N ARG A 325 8.45 17.65 5.06
CA ARG A 325 9.80 17.25 5.48
C ARG A 325 10.84 17.27 4.36
N GLY A 326 10.82 18.33 3.54
CA GLY A 326 11.82 18.54 2.49
C GLY A 326 11.59 17.76 1.19
N LYS A 327 10.42 17.15 0.99
CA LYS A 327 10.06 16.43 -0.24
C LYS A 327 8.58 16.54 -0.58
N TRP A 328 8.26 16.28 -1.84
CA TRP A 328 6.89 16.11 -2.30
C TRP A 328 6.42 14.70 -1.98
N LEU A 329 5.24 14.59 -1.39
CA LEU A 329 4.58 13.33 -1.06
C LEU A 329 3.27 13.25 -1.83
N GLU A 330 3.13 12.26 -2.65
CA GLU A 330 1.86 11.90 -3.29
C GLU A 330 0.83 11.51 -2.23
N ILE A 331 -0.33 12.17 -2.25
CA ILE A 331 -1.42 11.97 -1.30
C ILE A 331 -2.57 11.19 -1.95
N LEU A 332 -2.90 11.54 -3.20
CA LEU A 332 -4.02 10.94 -3.90
C LEU A 332 -3.89 11.07 -5.42
N GLY A 333 -4.54 10.13 -6.11
CA GLY A 333 -4.81 10.22 -7.55
C GLY A 333 -6.26 10.61 -7.79
N THR A 334 -6.53 11.36 -8.86
CA THR A 334 -7.87 11.89 -9.15
C THR A 334 -8.05 12.24 -10.61
N GLY A 335 -9.28 12.49 -11.01
CA GLY A 335 -9.59 12.97 -12.35
C GLY A 335 -11.08 13.05 -12.64
N ILE A 336 -11.39 13.45 -13.87
CA ILE A 336 -12.75 13.45 -14.39
C ILE A 336 -13.10 12.02 -14.82
N VAL A 337 -14.22 11.51 -14.33
CA VAL A 337 -14.69 10.15 -14.63
C VAL A 337 -14.89 9.98 -16.14
N LYS A 338 -14.35 8.90 -16.70
CA LYS A 338 -14.52 8.63 -18.13
C LYS A 338 -15.97 8.32 -18.47
N GLN A 339 -16.38 8.77 -19.64
CA GLN A 339 -17.71 8.53 -20.19
C GLN A 339 -18.09 7.05 -20.17
N ARG A 340 -17.14 6.18 -20.54
CA ARG A 340 -17.33 4.73 -20.51
C ARG A 340 -17.82 4.24 -19.13
N THR A 341 -17.26 4.73 -18.03
CA THR A 341 -17.67 4.35 -16.67
C THR A 341 -19.12 4.79 -16.39
N LEU A 342 -19.49 5.99 -16.85
CA LEU A 342 -20.85 6.52 -16.71
C LEU A 342 -21.86 5.75 -17.59
N ASP A 343 -21.46 5.39 -18.80
CA ASP A 343 -22.27 4.56 -19.72
C ASP A 343 -22.51 3.16 -19.12
N GLU A 344 -21.46 2.51 -18.64
CA GLU A 344 -21.56 1.19 -17.98
C GLU A 344 -22.40 1.25 -16.70
N ALA A 345 -22.41 2.38 -16.02
CA ALA A 345 -23.24 2.62 -14.85
C ALA A 345 -24.71 2.94 -15.18
N GLY A 346 -25.04 3.19 -16.46
CA GLY A 346 -26.38 3.55 -16.92
C GLY A 346 -26.76 5.01 -16.66
N ILE A 347 -25.78 5.88 -16.54
CA ILE A 347 -25.94 7.35 -16.32
C ILE A 347 -25.16 8.15 -17.38
N PRO A 348 -25.43 7.94 -18.69
CA PRO A 348 -24.61 8.53 -19.76
C PRO A 348 -24.62 10.06 -19.80
N ASP A 349 -25.71 10.69 -19.35
CA ASP A 349 -25.87 12.16 -19.38
C ASP A 349 -25.35 12.85 -18.10
N ASN A 350 -24.38 12.20 -17.41
CA ASN A 350 -23.75 12.75 -16.23
C ASN A 350 -22.31 13.19 -16.53
N VAL A 351 -21.81 14.12 -15.71
CA VAL A 351 -20.41 14.53 -15.63
C VAL A 351 -19.99 14.55 -14.18
N GLY A 352 -18.73 14.21 -13.90
CA GLY A 352 -18.24 14.23 -12.53
C GLY A 352 -16.79 13.83 -12.42
N TRP A 353 -16.36 13.70 -11.18
CA TRP A 353 -14.99 13.41 -10.82
C TRP A 353 -14.92 12.30 -9.77
N ALA A 354 -13.75 11.66 -9.70
CA ALA A 354 -13.41 10.70 -8.67
C ALA A 354 -11.97 10.93 -8.17
N PHE A 355 -11.70 10.47 -6.94
CA PHE A 355 -10.35 10.40 -6.37
C PHE A 355 -10.17 9.11 -5.59
N GLY A 356 -8.92 8.64 -5.50
CA GLY A 356 -8.53 7.53 -4.63
C GLY A 356 -7.30 7.90 -3.80
N LEU A 357 -7.31 7.58 -2.51
CA LEU A 357 -6.19 7.81 -1.60
C LEU A 357 -5.90 6.57 -0.75
N GLY A 358 -4.61 6.36 -0.45
CA GLY A 358 -4.14 5.33 0.47
C GLY A 358 -4.18 5.84 1.91
N LEU A 359 -4.98 5.18 2.77
CA LEU A 359 -5.16 5.62 4.15
C LEU A 359 -3.87 5.48 4.98
N GLU A 360 -3.13 4.38 4.81
CA GLU A 360 -1.89 4.13 5.56
C GLU A 360 -0.84 5.19 5.31
N ARG A 361 -0.60 5.56 4.05
CA ARG A 361 0.42 6.57 3.69
C ARG A 361 0.12 7.91 4.37
N ILE A 362 -1.13 8.35 4.32
CA ILE A 362 -1.55 9.58 4.98
C ILE A 362 -1.45 9.45 6.51
N ALA A 363 -1.90 8.34 7.08
CA ALA A 363 -1.85 8.11 8.51
C ALA A 363 -0.41 8.03 9.05
N MET A 364 0.52 7.40 8.29
CA MET A 364 1.95 7.39 8.63
C MET A 364 2.52 8.80 8.74
N VAL A 365 2.15 9.67 7.83
CA VAL A 365 2.59 11.08 7.86
C VAL A 365 1.94 11.84 9.01
N LEU A 366 0.61 11.82 9.10
CA LEU A 366 -0.14 12.61 10.08
C LEU A 366 0.15 12.18 11.52
N PHE A 367 0.27 10.89 11.77
CA PHE A 367 0.51 10.35 13.11
C PHE A 367 1.98 10.02 13.40
N SER A 368 2.89 10.25 12.45
CA SER A 368 4.32 9.88 12.54
C SER A 368 4.55 8.39 12.84
N ILE A 369 3.77 7.52 12.21
CA ILE A 369 3.95 6.08 12.29
C ILE A 369 5.08 5.68 11.32
N PRO A 370 6.17 5.07 11.79
CA PRO A 370 7.37 4.88 10.97
C PRO A 370 7.33 3.64 10.06
N ASP A 371 6.40 2.72 10.29
CA ASP A 371 6.36 1.43 9.61
C ASP A 371 4.91 0.97 9.42
N ILE A 372 4.57 0.59 8.20
CA ILE A 372 3.21 0.19 7.81
C ILE A 372 2.73 -1.07 8.56
N ARG A 373 3.65 -1.96 8.97
CA ARG A 373 3.31 -3.17 9.73
C ARG A 373 2.66 -2.86 11.08
N LEU A 374 2.94 -1.68 11.64
CA LEU A 374 2.35 -1.26 12.91
C LEU A 374 0.82 -1.16 12.89
N PHE A 375 0.22 -0.87 11.73
CA PHE A 375 -1.25 -0.88 11.61
C PHE A 375 -1.85 -2.27 11.86
N TRP A 376 -1.07 -3.34 11.65
CA TRP A 376 -1.48 -4.72 11.87
C TRP A 376 -1.07 -5.26 13.24
N SER A 377 -0.38 -4.46 14.06
CA SER A 377 0.06 -4.87 15.39
C SER A 377 -1.12 -5.18 16.30
N GLN A 378 -1.00 -6.26 17.06
CA GLN A 378 -1.92 -6.63 18.12
C GLN A 378 -1.46 -6.12 19.49
N ASP A 379 -0.31 -5.46 19.56
CA ASP A 379 0.22 -4.90 20.80
C ASP A 379 -0.68 -3.75 21.29
N PRO A 380 -1.25 -3.86 22.50
CA PRO A 380 -2.11 -2.81 23.04
C PRO A 380 -1.39 -1.46 23.19
N ARG A 381 -0.06 -1.45 23.30
CA ARG A 381 0.73 -0.20 23.36
C ARG A 381 0.62 0.62 22.08
N PHE A 382 0.31 0.00 20.94
CA PHE A 382 0.01 0.73 19.71
C PHE A 382 -1.34 1.46 19.82
N LEU A 383 -2.43 0.73 20.00
CA LEU A 383 -3.78 1.29 20.00
C LEU A 383 -4.04 2.23 21.16
N ASN A 384 -3.47 1.98 22.36
CA ASN A 384 -3.66 2.81 23.54
C ASN A 384 -3.23 4.27 23.33
N GLN A 385 -2.26 4.53 22.41
CA GLN A 385 -1.86 5.89 22.09
C GLN A 385 -2.98 6.69 21.40
N PHE A 386 -3.88 6.01 20.69
CA PHE A 386 -4.98 6.62 19.93
C PHE A 386 -6.29 6.68 20.75
N MET A 387 -6.32 6.21 22.01
CA MET A 387 -7.43 6.39 22.95
C MET A 387 -7.45 7.78 23.61
N SER A 388 -6.81 8.76 22.99
CA SER A 388 -6.74 10.15 23.45
C SER A 388 -8.10 10.87 23.32
N HIS A 389 -8.29 11.94 24.08
CA HIS A 389 -9.42 12.86 23.90
C HIS A 389 -9.41 13.61 22.56
N ASP A 390 -8.23 13.75 21.95
CA ASP A 390 -8.04 14.33 20.63
C ASP A 390 -7.22 13.39 19.73
N PRO A 391 -7.82 12.25 19.31
CA PRO A 391 -7.10 11.18 18.64
C PRO A 391 -6.52 11.57 17.27
N LYS A 392 -7.12 12.54 16.57
CA LYS A 392 -6.64 13.04 15.27
C LYS A 392 -5.34 13.83 15.36
N ASN A 393 -4.93 14.22 16.55
CA ASN A 393 -3.72 15.00 16.79
C ASN A 393 -2.64 14.19 17.55
N VAL A 394 -2.78 12.89 17.64
CA VAL A 394 -1.77 12.02 18.24
C VAL A 394 -0.52 11.97 17.38
N THR A 395 0.64 12.14 18.01
CA THR A 395 1.92 11.79 17.42
C THR A 395 2.37 10.46 18.01
N PHE A 396 2.51 9.45 17.17
CA PHE A 396 2.94 8.12 17.59
C PHE A 396 4.33 8.18 18.22
N LYS A 397 4.46 7.55 19.38
CA LYS A 397 5.74 7.38 20.09
C LYS A 397 6.16 5.92 20.02
N PRO A 398 7.32 5.60 19.48
CA PRO A 398 7.85 4.25 19.50
C PRO A 398 7.92 3.71 20.93
N TYR A 399 7.27 2.60 21.19
CA TYR A 399 7.25 1.95 22.51
C TYR A 399 8.38 0.93 22.68
N SER A 400 9.02 0.54 21.59
CA SER A 400 10.18 -0.33 21.60
C SER A 400 11.03 -0.11 20.34
N LYS A 401 12.34 -0.35 20.48
CA LYS A 401 13.31 -0.35 19.36
C LYS A 401 14.09 -1.66 19.42
N TYR A 402 13.50 -2.71 18.88
CA TYR A 402 14.23 -3.97 18.72
C TYR A 402 15.20 -3.86 17.54
N PRO A 403 16.45 -4.33 17.66
CA PRO A 403 17.42 -4.28 16.58
C PRO A 403 17.00 -5.23 15.45
N PRO A 404 17.27 -4.89 14.19
CA PRO A 404 17.10 -5.81 13.07
C PRO A 404 18.22 -6.87 13.10
N CYS A 405 17.88 -8.04 12.55
CA CYS A 405 18.84 -9.08 12.24
C CYS A 405 18.78 -9.32 10.72
N TYR A 406 19.89 -9.12 10.00
CA TYR A 406 19.87 -9.29 8.55
C TYR A 406 20.52 -10.62 8.13
N LYS A 407 20.07 -11.12 6.99
CA LYS A 407 20.64 -12.26 6.27
C LYS A 407 20.71 -11.93 4.78
N ASP A 408 21.77 -12.35 4.16
CA ASP A 408 21.97 -12.17 2.72
C ASP A 408 21.73 -13.50 2.00
N VAL A 409 21.09 -13.42 0.84
CA VAL A 409 20.89 -14.55 -0.05
C VAL A 409 21.29 -14.18 -1.47
N SER A 410 22.20 -14.97 -2.06
CA SER A 410 22.60 -14.84 -3.45
C SER A 410 22.11 -16.04 -4.24
N PHE A 411 21.57 -15.80 -5.43
CA PHE A 411 21.11 -16.89 -6.30
C PHE A 411 21.19 -16.53 -7.79
N TRP A 412 21.26 -17.56 -8.62
CA TRP A 412 21.08 -17.45 -10.06
C TRP A 412 19.61 -17.45 -10.40
N MET A 413 19.18 -16.48 -11.22
CA MET A 413 17.77 -16.33 -11.60
C MET A 413 17.46 -17.18 -12.84
N PRO A 414 16.34 -17.92 -12.86
CA PRO A 414 15.79 -18.49 -14.09
C PRO A 414 15.19 -17.40 -14.99
N PRO A 415 14.99 -17.68 -16.30
CA PRO A 415 14.36 -16.71 -17.21
C PRO A 415 12.93 -16.28 -16.80
N THR A 416 12.26 -17.12 -16.03
CA THR A 416 10.89 -16.89 -15.53
C THR A 416 10.85 -16.11 -14.21
N PHE A 417 11.99 -15.75 -13.64
CA PHE A 417 12.06 -15.07 -12.35
C PHE A 417 11.33 -13.73 -12.36
N HIS A 418 10.49 -13.53 -11.37
CA HIS A 418 9.86 -12.23 -11.09
C HIS A 418 10.10 -11.84 -9.62
N GLU A 419 10.45 -10.59 -9.41
CA GLU A 419 10.83 -10.09 -8.08
C GLU A 419 9.67 -10.20 -7.07
N ASN A 420 8.44 -9.91 -7.50
CA ASN A 420 7.26 -10.03 -6.63
C ASN A 420 6.99 -11.48 -6.19
N ASP A 421 7.36 -12.49 -6.99
CA ASP A 421 7.25 -13.89 -6.57
C ASP A 421 8.25 -14.21 -5.46
N MET A 422 9.43 -13.62 -5.52
CA MET A 422 10.44 -13.71 -4.47
C MET A 422 9.96 -12.99 -3.19
N PHE A 423 9.51 -11.75 -3.30
CA PHE A 423 8.96 -11.00 -2.15
C PHE A 423 7.79 -11.73 -1.51
N GLU A 424 6.87 -12.26 -2.32
CA GLU A 424 5.73 -13.02 -1.79
C GLU A 424 6.18 -14.30 -1.07
N THR A 425 7.19 -14.99 -1.60
CA THR A 425 7.74 -16.20 -0.97
C THR A 425 8.38 -15.88 0.37
N VAL A 426 9.16 -14.80 0.45
CA VAL A 426 9.76 -14.32 1.71
C VAL A 426 8.67 -13.95 2.71
N ARG A 427 7.66 -13.20 2.28
CA ARG A 427 6.54 -12.76 3.11
C ARG A 427 5.70 -13.92 3.63
N ASP A 428 5.43 -14.93 2.79
CA ASP A 428 4.65 -16.11 3.18
C ASP A 428 5.35 -16.94 4.27
N ARG A 429 6.69 -16.94 4.29
CA ARG A 429 7.48 -17.66 5.30
C ARG A 429 7.79 -16.83 6.54
N ALA A 430 8.19 -15.58 6.35
CA ALA A 430 8.63 -14.73 7.44
C ALA A 430 7.51 -13.88 8.06
N GLY A 431 6.39 -13.70 7.36
CA GLY A 431 5.27 -12.87 7.82
C GLY A 431 5.72 -11.44 8.14
N ASP A 432 5.19 -10.90 9.24
CA ASP A 432 5.50 -9.55 9.70
C ASP A 432 6.91 -9.41 10.33
N LEU A 433 7.67 -10.49 10.41
CA LEU A 433 9.06 -10.43 10.87
C LEU A 433 10.01 -9.88 9.81
N VAL A 434 9.67 -9.91 8.53
CA VAL A 434 10.47 -9.27 7.50
C VAL A 434 10.18 -7.76 7.48
N GLU A 435 11.23 -6.95 7.65
CA GLU A 435 11.12 -5.50 7.66
C GLU A 435 11.29 -4.92 6.25
N ASP A 436 12.34 -5.35 5.57
CA ASP A 436 12.61 -4.98 4.19
C ASP A 436 13.45 -6.07 3.48
N VAL A 437 13.43 -6.02 2.15
CA VAL A 437 14.26 -6.85 1.27
C VAL A 437 14.88 -5.94 0.22
N VAL A 438 16.20 -5.83 0.25
CA VAL A 438 16.95 -4.92 -0.62
C VAL A 438 17.89 -5.69 -1.53
N CYS A 439 17.83 -5.45 -2.83
CA CYS A 439 18.84 -5.93 -3.77
C CYS A 439 20.17 -5.18 -3.53
N ILE A 440 21.19 -5.90 -3.07
CA ILE A 440 22.50 -5.33 -2.73
C ILE A 440 23.58 -5.61 -3.79
N ASP A 441 23.35 -6.58 -4.67
CA ASP A 441 24.24 -6.90 -5.80
C ASP A 441 23.44 -7.44 -6.99
N ASP A 442 23.79 -6.99 -8.19
CA ASP A 442 23.20 -7.43 -9.44
C ASP A 442 24.34 -7.75 -10.42
N PHE A 443 24.53 -9.03 -10.72
CA PHE A 443 25.70 -9.55 -11.41
C PHE A 443 25.33 -10.42 -12.61
N VAL A 444 25.93 -10.13 -13.77
CA VAL A 444 25.85 -10.96 -14.96
C VAL A 444 27.18 -11.65 -15.21
N HIS A 445 27.20 -12.97 -15.19
CA HIS A 445 28.43 -13.74 -15.40
C HIS A 445 29.01 -13.52 -16.81
N PRO A 446 30.28 -13.06 -16.94
CA PRO A 446 30.80 -12.60 -18.24
C PRO A 446 30.85 -13.66 -19.31
N LYS A 447 31.10 -14.93 -18.95
CA LYS A 447 31.20 -16.05 -19.89
C LYS A 447 29.87 -16.75 -20.15
N THR A 448 29.13 -17.10 -19.07
CA THR A 448 27.90 -17.90 -19.18
C THR A 448 26.64 -17.05 -19.40
N LYS A 449 26.74 -15.73 -19.22
CA LYS A 449 25.63 -14.79 -19.30
C LYS A 449 24.50 -15.07 -18.30
N ARG A 450 24.73 -15.95 -17.33
CA ARG A 450 23.76 -16.18 -16.24
C ARG A 450 23.68 -14.91 -15.38
N HIS A 451 22.46 -14.57 -14.97
CA HIS A 451 22.17 -13.42 -14.13
C HIS A 451 21.97 -13.88 -12.68
N SER A 452 22.67 -13.23 -11.75
CA SER A 452 22.60 -13.48 -10.32
C SER A 452 22.31 -12.19 -9.59
N ARG A 453 21.47 -12.27 -8.55
CA ARG A 453 21.26 -11.16 -7.61
C ARG A 453 21.55 -11.60 -6.19
N CYS A 454 21.93 -10.64 -5.37
CA CYS A 454 22.07 -10.79 -3.92
C CYS A 454 21.06 -9.88 -3.25
N TYR A 455 20.22 -10.45 -2.40
CA TYR A 455 19.26 -9.70 -1.61
C TYR A 455 19.62 -9.78 -0.14
N ARG A 456 19.53 -8.63 0.54
CA ARG A 456 19.54 -8.54 1.98
C ARG A 456 18.14 -8.58 2.52
N ILE A 457 17.85 -9.50 3.42
CA ILE A 457 16.57 -9.62 4.11
C ILE A 457 16.78 -9.15 5.54
N ASN A 458 16.12 -8.07 5.91
CA ASN A 458 16.15 -7.55 7.28
C ASN A 458 14.95 -8.12 8.05
N TYR A 459 15.25 -8.83 9.14
CA TYR A 459 14.24 -9.36 10.05
C TYR A 459 14.17 -8.47 11.29
N ARG A 460 12.95 -8.03 11.64
CA ARG A 460 12.69 -7.29 12.87
C ARG A 460 11.30 -7.59 13.39
N SER A 461 11.19 -7.98 14.66
CA SER A 461 9.90 -8.02 15.34
C SER A 461 9.55 -6.65 15.90
N MET A 462 8.24 -6.30 15.84
CA MET A 462 7.72 -5.10 16.51
C MET A 462 7.43 -5.36 17.99
N ASP A 463 7.35 -6.62 18.40
CA ASP A 463 6.82 -7.02 19.71
C ASP A 463 7.89 -7.59 20.66
N HIS A 464 8.98 -8.15 20.14
CA HIS A 464 10.04 -8.78 20.95
C HIS A 464 11.40 -8.74 20.24
N ASN A 465 12.45 -9.08 20.99
CA ASN A 465 13.80 -9.22 20.43
C ASN A 465 13.95 -10.58 19.71
N LEU A 466 14.49 -10.57 18.51
CA LEU A 466 14.77 -11.80 17.75
C LEU A 466 16.10 -12.40 18.18
N GLU A 467 16.11 -13.71 18.43
CA GLU A 467 17.33 -14.48 18.67
C GLU A 467 17.93 -14.97 17.35
N ASN A 468 19.26 -15.01 17.27
CA ASN A 468 19.96 -15.44 16.05
C ASN A 468 19.54 -16.84 15.58
N ASP A 469 19.32 -17.78 16.51
CA ASP A 469 18.94 -19.15 16.16
C ASP A 469 17.52 -19.22 15.56
N GLN A 470 16.61 -18.42 16.08
CA GLN A 470 15.26 -18.27 15.50
C GLN A 470 15.33 -17.72 14.07
N VAL A 471 16.14 -16.68 13.86
CA VAL A 471 16.31 -16.07 12.52
C VAL A 471 17.02 -17.03 11.57
N ASN A 472 17.98 -17.83 12.02
CA ASN A 472 18.67 -18.82 11.20
C ASN A 472 17.70 -19.91 10.70
N ILE A 473 16.83 -20.41 11.58
CA ILE A 473 15.80 -21.41 11.21
C ILE A 473 14.82 -20.81 10.21
N LEU A 474 14.30 -19.61 10.48
CA LEU A 474 13.39 -18.90 9.60
C LEU A 474 14.01 -18.64 8.22
N HIS A 475 15.26 -18.19 8.20
CA HIS A 475 15.97 -17.90 6.96
C HIS A 475 16.20 -19.17 6.13
N ALA A 476 16.52 -20.31 6.77
CA ALA A 476 16.65 -21.59 6.08
C ALA A 476 15.33 -22.04 5.42
N ASP A 477 14.18 -21.84 6.09
CA ASP A 477 12.87 -22.12 5.50
C ASP A 477 12.56 -21.17 4.32
N VAL A 478 12.94 -19.90 4.41
CA VAL A 478 12.85 -18.96 3.30
C VAL A 478 13.69 -19.42 2.10
N LEU A 479 14.94 -19.84 2.32
CA LEU A 479 15.83 -20.33 1.24
C LEU A 479 15.24 -21.55 0.54
N GLU A 480 14.74 -22.51 1.30
CA GLU A 480 14.09 -23.71 0.75
C GLU A 480 12.87 -23.34 -0.10
N ALA A 481 12.04 -22.44 0.39
CA ALA A 481 10.86 -21.97 -0.33
C ALA A 481 11.22 -21.21 -1.62
N LEU A 482 12.27 -20.40 -1.61
CA LEU A 482 12.76 -19.69 -2.81
C LEU A 482 13.19 -20.67 -3.91
N VAL A 483 13.93 -21.73 -3.54
CA VAL A 483 14.32 -22.77 -4.48
C VAL A 483 13.10 -23.48 -5.07
N GLN A 484 12.12 -23.83 -4.22
CA GLN A 484 10.94 -24.59 -4.64
C GLN A 484 9.98 -23.78 -5.51
N ARG A 485 9.70 -22.52 -5.14
CA ARG A 485 8.67 -21.71 -5.78
C ARG A 485 9.21 -20.83 -6.90
N CYS A 486 10.35 -20.19 -6.68
CA CYS A 486 10.95 -19.28 -7.66
C CYS A 486 11.97 -19.97 -8.58
N GLN A 487 12.24 -21.28 -8.36
CA GLN A 487 13.17 -22.09 -9.16
C GLN A 487 14.57 -21.48 -9.26
N VAL A 488 14.99 -20.75 -8.24
CA VAL A 488 16.32 -20.14 -8.16
C VAL A 488 17.36 -21.17 -7.71
N GLU A 489 18.61 -20.95 -8.11
CA GLU A 489 19.76 -21.76 -7.68
C GLU A 489 20.59 -20.92 -6.71
N ILE A 490 20.60 -21.31 -5.43
CA ILE A 490 21.36 -20.60 -4.38
C ILE A 490 22.85 -20.65 -4.72
N ARG A 491 23.56 -19.55 -4.47
CA ARG A 491 24.97 -19.35 -4.79
C ARG A 491 25.84 -19.29 -3.54
#